data_1d5eb2b43cccc123f987b921b937e6c2
#
_entry.id   1d5eb2b43cccc123f987b921b937e6c2
#
_cell.length_a   1.000
_cell.length_b   1.000
_cell.length_c   1.000
_cell.angle_alpha   90.00
_cell.angle_beta   90.00
_cell.angle_gamma   90.00
#
_symmetry.space_group_name_H-M   'P 1'
#
loop_
_entity.id
_entity.type
_entity.pdbx_description
1 polymer ?
#
loop_
_entity_poly.entity_id
_entity_poly.type
_entity_poly.pdbx_seq_one_letter_code
_entity_poly.pdbx_strand_id
1 'polypeptide(L)'
;MKKQIDTTAPNQSQTIVPSHLAENYLSSLYKLHEQGEKSTPGRLAEYIRSLPRAEGLGTSLPSVLAMIRRMTKEGLLVTDSNKEIELTNNGFKLAQSIVRRHRLAECMVVTLLGLDWHLACVEGHRLEHAISDTLAEHIAEKLSSPVTNPFGWPIPGNKQTRQSSGFL
;
A
#
# COMPACT_ATOMS: atom_id res chain seq x y z
N MET A 1 -28.20 20.67 -45.42
CA MET A 1 -28.16 20.59 -43.94
C MET A 1 -27.43 19.32 -43.55
N LYS A 2 -26.15 19.42 -43.18
CA LYS A 2 -25.34 18.27 -42.71
C LYS A 2 -25.33 18.30 -41.19
N LYS A 3 -25.89 17.27 -40.55
CA LYS A 3 -25.89 17.07 -39.09
C LYS A 3 -24.49 16.63 -38.64
N GLN A 4 -23.84 17.46 -37.88
CA GLN A 4 -22.59 17.16 -37.21
C GLN A 4 -22.90 16.24 -36.01
N ILE A 5 -22.33 15.04 -36.02
CA ILE A 5 -22.43 14.08 -34.92
C ILE A 5 -21.27 14.41 -33.99
N ASP A 6 -21.61 14.94 -32.82
CA ASP A 6 -20.70 15.22 -31.73
C ASP A 6 -20.39 13.91 -31.02
N THR A 7 -19.23 13.32 -31.29
CA THR A 7 -18.74 12.12 -30.61
C THR A 7 -17.78 12.55 -29.50
N THR A 8 -18.34 12.97 -28.39
CA THR A 8 -17.56 13.09 -27.14
C THR A 8 -17.42 11.72 -26.52
N ALA A 9 -16.30 11.04 -26.83
CA ALA A 9 -15.92 9.80 -26.15
C ALA A 9 -15.68 10.07 -24.67
N PRO A 10 -16.16 9.21 -23.74
CA PRO A 10 -15.87 9.37 -22.33
C PRO A 10 -14.38 9.21 -22.08
N ASN A 11 -13.81 10.19 -21.39
CA ASN A 11 -12.43 10.22 -20.92
C ASN A 11 -12.14 8.95 -20.11
N GLN A 12 -11.42 8.01 -20.72
CA GLN A 12 -10.93 6.82 -20.02
C GLN A 12 -9.93 7.31 -18.98
N SER A 13 -10.32 7.26 -17.72
CA SER A 13 -9.43 7.42 -16.59
C SER A 13 -8.31 6.40 -16.76
N GLN A 14 -7.13 6.87 -17.17
CA GLN A 14 -5.95 6.02 -17.26
C GLN A 14 -5.68 5.47 -15.84
N THR A 15 -5.84 4.17 -15.68
CA THR A 15 -5.49 3.48 -14.44
C THR A 15 -3.98 3.61 -14.29
N ILE A 16 -3.53 4.44 -13.36
CA ILE A 16 -2.10 4.61 -13.07
C ILE A 16 -1.63 3.33 -12.39
N VAL A 17 -0.77 2.56 -13.08
CA VAL A 17 -0.07 1.43 -12.47
C VAL A 17 1.24 1.95 -11.91
N PRO A 18 1.39 2.05 -10.59
CA PRO A 18 2.62 2.53 -9.97
C PRO A 18 3.77 1.56 -10.21
N SER A 19 4.99 2.07 -10.31
CA SER A 19 6.19 1.24 -10.28
C SER A 19 6.41 0.66 -8.87
N HIS A 20 7.13 -0.45 -8.75
CA HIS A 20 7.47 -1.04 -7.43
C HIS A 20 8.10 -0.01 -6.48
N LEU A 21 8.93 0.89 -7.02
CA LEU A 21 9.48 1.99 -6.24
C LEU A 21 8.39 2.92 -5.69
N ALA A 22 7.42 3.32 -6.51
CA ALA A 22 6.30 4.14 -6.07
C ALA A 22 5.40 3.38 -5.06
N GLU A 23 5.21 2.08 -5.25
CA GLU A 23 4.48 1.24 -4.29
C GLU A 23 5.13 1.24 -2.90
N ASN A 24 6.46 1.13 -2.82
CA ASN A 24 7.19 1.22 -1.55
C ASN A 24 6.98 2.58 -0.85
N TYR A 25 6.95 3.68 -1.60
CA TYR A 25 6.67 5.01 -1.04
C TYR A 25 5.22 5.12 -0.55
N LEU A 26 4.25 4.62 -1.33
CA LEU A 26 2.84 4.63 -0.96
C LEU A 26 2.59 3.81 0.32
N SER A 27 3.13 2.59 0.40
CA SER A 27 2.99 1.74 1.58
C SER A 27 3.67 2.34 2.81
N SER A 28 4.83 3.01 2.64
CA SER A 28 5.53 3.70 3.73
C SER A 28 4.72 4.87 4.28
N LEU A 29 4.15 5.70 3.40
CA LEU A 29 3.29 6.82 3.80
C LEU A 29 2.02 6.34 4.51
N TYR A 30 1.41 5.26 4.02
CA TYR A 30 0.26 4.64 4.68
C TYR A 30 0.60 4.16 6.09
N LYS A 31 1.73 3.46 6.26
CA LYS A 31 2.18 2.93 7.55
C LYS A 31 2.54 4.05 8.53
N LEU A 32 3.18 5.13 8.08
CA LEU A 32 3.44 6.32 8.89
C LEU A 32 2.13 6.98 9.35
N HIS A 33 1.17 7.15 8.44
CA HIS A 33 -0.15 7.69 8.76
C HIS A 33 -0.88 6.81 9.81
N GLU A 34 -0.83 5.49 9.63
CA GLU A 34 -1.43 4.52 10.58
C GLU A 34 -0.82 4.60 11.98
N GLN A 35 0.47 4.94 12.07
CA GLN A 35 1.19 5.15 13.32
C GLN A 35 0.92 6.55 13.95
N GLY A 36 0.14 7.40 13.28
CA GLY A 36 -0.12 8.78 13.71
C GLY A 36 1.09 9.70 13.54
N GLU A 37 2.06 9.32 12.71
CA GLU A 37 3.26 10.09 12.48
C GLU A 37 3.08 11.08 11.30
N LYS A 38 3.67 12.28 11.46
CA LYS A 38 3.73 13.26 10.37
C LYS A 38 4.71 12.84 9.30
N SER A 39 4.21 12.77 8.08
CA SER A 39 5.00 12.35 6.92
C SER A 39 5.72 13.53 6.29
N THR A 40 6.93 13.84 6.77
CA THR A 40 7.84 14.79 6.12
C THR A 40 8.83 14.06 5.19
N PRO A 41 9.46 14.75 4.21
CA PRO A 41 10.45 14.12 3.34
C PRO A 41 11.60 13.46 4.12
N GLY A 42 12.05 14.08 5.21
CA GLY A 42 13.11 13.53 6.08
C GLY A 42 12.64 12.26 6.78
N ARG A 43 11.45 12.29 7.41
CA ARG A 43 10.89 11.13 8.11
C ARG A 43 10.62 9.97 7.15
N LEU A 44 10.11 10.26 5.96
CA LEU A 44 9.90 9.26 4.91
C LEU A 44 11.23 8.62 4.46
N ALA A 45 12.30 9.42 4.29
CA ALA A 45 13.62 8.91 3.95
C ALA A 45 14.19 7.97 5.05
N GLU A 46 13.99 8.31 6.31
CA GLU A 46 14.38 7.47 7.45
C GLU A 46 13.59 6.16 7.46
N TYR A 47 12.28 6.26 7.29
CA TYR A 47 11.40 5.08 7.28
C TYR A 47 11.78 4.11 6.15
N ILE A 48 11.95 4.62 4.91
CA ILE A 48 12.34 3.76 3.77
C ILE A 48 13.70 3.11 4.00
N ARG A 49 14.66 3.79 4.63
CA ARG A 49 15.96 3.19 4.98
C ARG A 49 15.86 2.05 5.97
N SER A 50 14.85 2.04 6.81
CA SER A 50 14.62 0.97 7.79
C SER A 50 13.93 -0.26 7.20
N LEU A 51 13.40 -0.17 5.96
CA LEU A 51 12.74 -1.30 5.32
C LEU A 51 13.72 -2.41 4.97
N PRO A 52 13.29 -3.68 5.03
CA PRO A 52 14.06 -4.78 4.47
C PRO A 52 14.40 -4.50 2.99
N ARG A 53 15.67 -4.67 2.60
CA ARG A 53 16.11 -4.46 1.21
C ARG A 53 15.92 -3.01 0.69
N ALA A 54 16.15 -2.03 1.54
CA ALA A 54 16.10 -0.61 1.16
C ALA A 54 17.11 -0.22 0.07
N GLU A 55 18.07 -1.10 -0.24
CA GLU A 55 19.06 -0.90 -1.32
C GLU A 55 18.34 -0.71 -2.66
N GLY A 56 18.67 0.38 -3.34
CA GLY A 56 18.06 0.75 -4.62
C GLY A 56 16.75 1.55 -4.51
N LEU A 57 16.20 1.75 -3.32
CA LEU A 57 14.97 2.54 -3.14
C LEU A 57 15.17 4.05 -3.19
N GLY A 58 16.40 4.54 -3.39
CA GLY A 58 16.66 5.97 -3.49
C GLY A 58 16.39 6.70 -2.17
N THR A 59 17.03 6.26 -1.08
CA THR A 59 16.80 6.76 0.29
C THR A 59 17.49 8.08 0.61
N SER A 60 18.23 8.68 -0.32
CA SER A 60 18.78 10.02 -0.15
C SER A 60 17.66 11.06 -0.19
N LEU A 61 17.79 12.14 0.57
CA LEU A 61 16.80 13.20 0.59
C LEU A 61 16.50 13.78 -0.82
N PRO A 62 17.48 14.02 -1.69
CA PRO A 62 17.22 14.46 -3.07
C PRO A 62 16.38 13.45 -3.87
N SER A 63 16.65 12.14 -3.73
CA SER A 63 15.88 11.06 -4.40
C SER A 63 14.45 11.02 -3.90
N VAL A 64 14.27 11.12 -2.58
CA VAL A 64 12.94 11.17 -1.94
C VAL A 64 12.14 12.37 -2.43
N LEU A 65 12.75 13.56 -2.48
CA LEU A 65 12.10 14.77 -2.99
C LEU A 65 11.74 14.66 -4.48
N ALA A 66 12.59 14.02 -5.29
CA ALA A 66 12.29 13.76 -6.70
C ALA A 66 11.08 12.83 -6.86
N MET A 67 11.01 11.76 -6.07
CA MET A 67 9.88 10.83 -6.09
C MET A 67 8.58 11.49 -5.60
N ILE A 68 8.62 12.28 -4.51
CA ILE A 68 7.46 13.03 -4.03
C ILE A 68 6.92 13.94 -5.14
N ARG A 69 7.79 14.73 -5.80
CA ARG A 69 7.37 15.60 -6.92
C ARG A 69 6.72 14.81 -8.06
N ARG A 70 7.29 13.65 -8.42
CA ARG A 70 6.72 12.77 -9.44
C ARG A 70 5.34 12.28 -9.03
N MET A 71 5.19 11.72 -7.84
CA MET A 71 3.93 11.17 -7.34
C MET A 71 2.86 12.25 -7.14
N THR A 72 3.26 13.48 -6.78
CA THR A 72 2.35 14.64 -6.74
C THR A 72 1.84 14.98 -8.14
N LYS A 73 2.71 14.98 -9.16
CA LYS A 73 2.30 15.18 -10.56
C LYS A 73 1.38 14.08 -11.07
N GLU A 74 1.56 12.84 -10.59
CA GLU A 74 0.71 11.69 -10.89
C GLU A 74 -0.62 11.72 -10.09
N GLY A 75 -0.84 12.72 -9.23
CA GLY A 75 -2.07 12.86 -8.44
C GLY A 75 -2.21 11.85 -7.31
N LEU A 76 -1.11 11.28 -6.84
CA LEU A 76 -1.08 10.31 -5.75
C LEU A 76 -0.81 10.96 -4.39
N LEU A 77 -0.12 12.08 -4.37
CA LEU A 77 0.27 12.82 -3.17
C LEU A 77 -0.12 14.29 -3.28
N VAL A 78 -0.28 14.91 -2.14
CA VAL A 78 -0.27 16.37 -1.96
C VAL A 78 0.75 16.72 -0.89
N THR A 79 1.25 17.96 -0.93
CA THR A 79 2.18 18.47 0.08
C THR A 79 1.65 19.82 0.54
N ASP A 80 1.51 20.00 1.84
CA ASP A 80 1.05 21.25 2.43
C ASP A 80 2.15 22.31 2.55
N SER A 81 1.82 23.49 3.09
CA SER A 81 2.76 24.59 3.34
C SER A 81 3.86 24.24 4.35
N ASN A 82 3.62 23.27 5.24
CA ASN A 82 4.56 22.79 6.25
C ASN A 82 5.45 21.64 5.73
N LYS A 83 5.37 21.34 4.43
CA LYS A 83 6.04 20.19 3.78
C LYS A 83 5.59 18.84 4.32
N GLU A 84 4.40 18.75 4.92
CA GLU A 84 3.79 17.49 5.29
C GLU A 84 3.19 16.85 4.02
N ILE A 85 3.43 15.55 3.86
CA ILE A 85 3.03 14.76 2.69
C ILE A 85 1.79 13.97 3.05
N GLU A 86 0.74 14.12 2.26
CA GLU A 86 -0.51 13.39 2.42
C GLU A 86 -0.83 12.58 1.16
N LEU A 87 -1.45 11.43 1.37
CA LEU A 87 -2.00 10.63 0.28
C LEU A 87 -3.31 11.26 -0.23
N THR A 88 -3.44 11.42 -1.54
CA THR A 88 -4.75 11.70 -2.15
C THR A 88 -5.69 10.51 -1.98
N ASN A 89 -6.97 10.66 -2.30
CA ASN A 89 -7.91 9.53 -2.31
C ASN A 89 -7.41 8.37 -3.20
N ASN A 90 -6.82 8.69 -4.36
CA ASN A 90 -6.25 7.67 -5.26
C ASN A 90 -4.99 7.05 -4.66
N GLY A 91 -4.08 7.88 -4.14
CA GLY A 91 -2.88 7.41 -3.45
C GLY A 91 -3.20 6.52 -2.26
N PHE A 92 -4.20 6.90 -1.46
CA PHE A 92 -4.64 6.12 -0.31
C PHE A 92 -5.19 4.73 -0.70
N LYS A 93 -6.04 4.66 -1.74
CA LYS A 93 -6.58 3.38 -2.23
C LYS A 93 -5.47 2.46 -2.73
N LEU A 94 -4.52 2.99 -3.49
CA LEU A 94 -3.37 2.21 -3.97
C LEU A 94 -2.49 1.75 -2.80
N ALA A 95 -2.15 2.64 -1.87
CA ALA A 95 -1.37 2.31 -0.68
C ALA A 95 -2.06 1.22 0.16
N GLN A 96 -3.38 1.33 0.32
CA GLN A 96 -4.20 0.37 1.04
C GLN A 96 -4.16 -1.03 0.40
N SER A 97 -4.24 -1.11 -0.95
CA SER A 97 -4.12 -2.38 -1.68
C SER A 97 -2.73 -3.01 -1.48
N ILE A 98 -1.67 -2.21 -1.56
CA ILE A 98 -0.30 -2.70 -1.36
C ILE A 98 -0.10 -3.22 0.07
N VAL A 99 -0.52 -2.46 1.08
CA VAL A 99 -0.42 -2.87 2.49
C VAL A 99 -1.26 -4.11 2.77
N ARG A 100 -2.43 -4.25 2.13
CA ARG A 100 -3.23 -5.48 2.19
C ARG A 100 -2.44 -6.69 1.68
N ARG A 101 -1.85 -6.59 0.48
CA ARG A 101 -1.04 -7.68 -0.10
C ARG A 101 0.13 -8.05 0.79
N HIS A 102 0.85 -7.06 1.31
CA HIS A 102 1.95 -7.25 2.24
C HIS A 102 1.52 -8.06 3.48
N ARG A 103 0.48 -7.61 4.18
CA ARG A 103 0.00 -8.22 5.42
C ARG A 103 -0.62 -9.61 5.21
N LEU A 104 -1.27 -9.82 4.07
CA LEU A 104 -1.74 -11.17 3.69
C LEU A 104 -0.56 -12.11 3.35
N ALA A 105 0.49 -11.60 2.70
CA ALA A 105 1.70 -12.38 2.46
C ALA A 105 2.38 -12.78 3.77
N GLU A 106 2.49 -11.87 4.73
CA GLU A 106 3.02 -12.17 6.07
C GLU A 106 2.21 -13.28 6.77
N CYS A 107 0.87 -13.20 6.72
CA CYS A 107 0.02 -14.26 7.24
C CYS A 107 0.21 -15.59 6.50
N MET A 108 0.29 -15.55 5.18
CA MET A 108 0.46 -16.74 4.35
C MET A 108 1.76 -17.47 4.68
N VAL A 109 2.88 -16.75 4.74
CA VAL A 109 4.20 -17.39 4.96
C VAL A 109 4.31 -17.98 6.36
N VAL A 110 3.70 -17.37 7.37
CA VAL A 110 3.71 -17.90 8.74
C VAL A 110 2.69 -19.02 8.89
N THR A 111 1.43 -18.81 8.49
CA THR A 111 0.32 -19.71 8.83
C THR A 111 0.22 -20.90 7.88
N LEU A 112 0.44 -20.71 6.57
CA LEU A 112 0.31 -21.78 5.58
C LEU A 112 1.64 -22.47 5.27
N LEU A 113 2.76 -21.70 5.24
CA LEU A 113 4.06 -22.24 4.88
C LEU A 113 4.93 -22.58 6.09
N GLY A 114 4.51 -22.20 7.31
CA GLY A 114 5.22 -22.53 8.54
C GLY A 114 6.57 -21.83 8.73
N LEU A 115 6.78 -20.68 8.06
CA LEU A 115 8.00 -19.90 8.28
C LEU A 115 7.97 -19.24 9.67
N ASP A 116 9.15 -19.05 10.24
CA ASP A 116 9.29 -18.28 11.46
C ASP A 116 8.77 -16.84 11.28
N TRP A 117 8.02 -16.36 12.27
CA TRP A 117 7.39 -15.03 12.23
C TRP A 117 8.37 -13.87 11.99
N HIS A 118 9.64 -13.99 12.44
CA HIS A 118 10.67 -12.97 12.21
C HIS A 118 11.10 -12.83 10.74
N LEU A 119 10.79 -13.81 9.89
CA LEU A 119 11.01 -13.75 8.45
C LEU A 119 9.80 -13.17 7.70
N ALA A 120 8.64 -13.11 8.35
CA ALA A 120 7.39 -12.74 7.69
C ALA A 120 7.45 -11.38 6.98
N CYS A 121 8.01 -10.37 7.63
CA CYS A 121 8.09 -9.03 7.05
C CYS A 121 9.00 -8.98 5.82
N VAL A 122 10.13 -9.69 5.85
CA VAL A 122 11.07 -9.76 4.71
C VAL A 122 10.41 -10.45 3.52
N GLU A 123 9.74 -11.57 3.75
CA GLU A 123 9.06 -12.33 2.69
C GLU A 123 7.79 -11.59 2.22
N GLY A 124 7.03 -10.97 3.13
CA GLY A 124 5.91 -10.10 2.78
C GLY A 124 6.33 -8.99 1.82
N HIS A 125 7.46 -8.34 2.11
CA HIS A 125 8.01 -7.28 1.26
C HIS A 125 8.48 -7.78 -0.12
N ARG A 126 8.94 -9.01 -0.22
CA ARG A 126 9.29 -9.63 -1.51
C ARG A 126 8.07 -9.95 -2.36
N LEU A 127 6.97 -10.35 -1.72
CA LEU A 127 5.78 -10.88 -2.37
C LEU A 127 4.75 -9.79 -2.71
N GLU A 128 4.69 -8.69 -1.95
CA GLU A 128 3.65 -7.66 -2.09
C GLU A 128 3.49 -7.10 -3.50
N HIS A 129 4.60 -7.03 -4.25
CA HIS A 129 4.62 -6.52 -5.62
C HIS A 129 4.23 -7.57 -6.68
N ALA A 130 4.28 -8.86 -6.32
CA ALA A 130 3.97 -9.97 -7.22
C ALA A 130 2.54 -10.52 -7.01
N ILE A 131 1.94 -10.27 -5.85
CA ILE A 131 0.59 -10.72 -5.53
C ILE A 131 -0.42 -9.81 -6.23
N SER A 132 -1.21 -10.38 -7.15
CA SER A 132 -2.37 -9.69 -7.75
C SER A 132 -3.51 -9.55 -6.74
N ASP A 133 -4.45 -8.64 -7.00
CA ASP A 133 -5.64 -8.49 -6.15
C ASP A 133 -6.46 -9.80 -6.10
N THR A 134 -6.59 -10.51 -7.22
CA THR A 134 -7.25 -11.83 -7.26
C THR A 134 -6.55 -12.84 -6.36
N LEU A 135 -5.21 -12.91 -6.41
CA LEU A 135 -4.46 -13.82 -5.56
C LEU A 135 -4.57 -13.41 -4.08
N ALA A 136 -4.58 -12.13 -3.78
CA ALA A 136 -4.76 -11.62 -2.42
C ALA A 136 -6.11 -12.04 -1.82
N GLU A 137 -7.20 -12.01 -2.60
CA GLU A 137 -8.51 -12.51 -2.15
C GLU A 137 -8.49 -14.02 -1.86
N HIS A 138 -7.88 -14.82 -2.73
CA HIS A 138 -7.76 -16.26 -2.49
C HIS A 138 -6.89 -16.60 -1.27
N ILE A 139 -5.81 -15.82 -1.03
CA ILE A 139 -5.01 -15.94 0.18
C ILE A 139 -5.86 -15.61 1.41
N ALA A 140 -6.62 -14.51 1.36
CA ALA A 140 -7.50 -14.12 2.46
C ALA A 140 -8.53 -15.20 2.79
N GLU A 141 -9.18 -15.76 1.76
CA GLU A 141 -10.14 -16.86 1.92
C GLU A 141 -9.49 -18.10 2.56
N LYS A 142 -8.33 -18.52 2.07
CA LYS A 142 -7.60 -19.68 2.61
C LYS A 142 -7.17 -19.48 4.06
N LEU A 143 -6.92 -18.25 4.46
CA LEU A 143 -6.57 -17.86 5.83
C LEU A 143 -7.80 -17.56 6.72
N SER A 144 -9.02 -17.83 6.23
CA SER A 144 -10.26 -17.49 6.93
C SER A 144 -10.41 -15.99 7.22
N SER A 145 -9.96 -15.16 6.27
CA SER A 145 -10.04 -13.69 6.29
C SER A 145 -9.48 -13.05 7.58
N PRO A 146 -8.18 -13.21 7.85
CA PRO A 146 -7.57 -12.67 9.06
C PRO A 146 -7.75 -11.16 9.12
N VAL A 147 -8.03 -10.61 10.29
CA VAL A 147 -8.23 -9.16 10.49
C VAL A 147 -6.92 -8.42 10.77
N THR A 148 -5.91 -9.13 11.26
CA THR A 148 -4.58 -8.62 11.55
C THR A 148 -3.49 -9.53 10.99
N ASN A 149 -2.33 -8.95 10.71
CA ASN A 149 -1.13 -9.72 10.38
C ASN A 149 -0.49 -10.34 11.65
N PRO A 150 0.59 -11.13 11.55
CA PRO A 150 1.28 -11.73 12.70
C PRO A 150 1.82 -10.73 13.73
N PHE A 151 1.96 -9.46 13.36
CA PHE A 151 2.44 -8.39 14.24
C PHE A 151 1.31 -7.55 14.86
N GLY A 152 0.04 -7.91 14.62
CA GLY A 152 -1.12 -7.23 15.18
C GLY A 152 -1.62 -6.03 14.37
N TRP A 153 -1.04 -5.71 13.20
CA TRP A 153 -1.51 -4.62 12.35
C TRP A 153 -2.76 -5.03 11.56
N PRO A 154 -3.77 -4.15 11.44
CA PRO A 154 -5.02 -4.46 10.76
C PRO A 154 -4.80 -4.70 9.26
N ILE A 155 -5.44 -5.71 8.68
CA ILE A 155 -5.40 -5.97 7.24
C ILE A 155 -6.48 -5.14 6.56
N PRO A 156 -6.12 -4.18 5.69
CA PRO A 156 -7.10 -3.34 5.01
C PRO A 156 -8.12 -4.18 4.23
N GLY A 157 -9.39 -3.79 4.31
CA GLY A 157 -10.49 -4.47 3.60
C GLY A 157 -11.03 -5.72 4.29
N ASN A 158 -10.32 -6.32 5.24
CA ASN A 158 -10.87 -7.41 6.06
C ASN A 158 -11.64 -6.82 7.24
N LYS A 159 -12.94 -7.14 7.33
CA LYS A 159 -13.80 -6.72 8.44
C LYS A 159 -13.77 -7.80 9.52
N GLN A 160 -13.73 -7.40 10.79
CA GLN A 160 -14.08 -8.31 11.87
C GLN A 160 -15.51 -8.82 11.63
N THR A 161 -15.64 -10.09 11.32
CA THR A 161 -16.93 -10.77 11.46
C THR A 161 -17.22 -10.75 12.96
N ARG A 162 -18.18 -9.93 13.41
CA ARG A 162 -18.72 -10.06 14.75
C ARG A 162 -19.22 -11.50 14.86
N GLN A 163 -18.46 -12.35 15.53
CA GLN A 163 -19.01 -13.59 16.05
C GLN A 163 -20.11 -13.17 17.01
N SER A 164 -21.36 -13.34 16.57
CA SER A 164 -22.49 -13.35 17.46
C SER A 164 -22.28 -14.54 18.38
N SER A 165 -21.70 -14.30 19.55
CA SER A 165 -21.75 -15.22 20.67
C SER A 165 -23.20 -15.35 21.10
N GLY A 166 -23.92 -16.22 20.41
CA GLY A 166 -25.17 -16.77 20.92
C GLY A 166 -24.82 -17.76 22.04
N PHE A 167 -24.77 -17.25 23.25
CA PHE A 167 -24.96 -18.08 24.42
C PHE A 167 -26.47 -18.21 24.63
N LEU A 168 -27.00 -19.45 24.43
CA LEU A 168 -28.18 -19.95 25.07
C LEU A 168 -27.78 -20.56 26.41
#